data_de971d868d9dd81028aec92ff6f07b4a
#
_entry.id   de971d868d9dd81028aec92ff6f07b4a
#
_cell.length_a   1.000
_cell.length_b   1.000
_cell.length_c   1.000
_cell.angle_alpha   90.00
_cell.angle_beta   90.00
_cell.angle_gamma   90.00
#
_symmetry.space_group_name_H-M   'P 1'
#
loop_
_entity.id
_entity.type
_entity.pdbx_description
1 polymer ?
#
loop_
_entity_poly.entity_id
_entity_poly.type
_entity_poly.pdbx_seq_one_letter_code
_entity_poly.pdbx_strand_id
1 'polypeptide(L)'
;MKKKIITKKQFLQLNLSSAKFMAKNHALKKKSYELIKAADNYRWIHQASWMGEPILNIVQDVFAIQEIIYQSKPDYIVEIGVAWGGSLLFYSNLINLIKGKKVIGIDIFIPNDLKKRIFKDKKNSKNIVLLEADSTSEETLKKIKKLTKKSKKIMVILDSHHTEDHVLKELNLYSTLVKKGNYLICCDTIINYIPQPKNRPRPWSSTNNPATALKKFFKINKRFVIDKKIENKLLLSTNFGGYLKAAR
;
A
#
# COMPACT_ATOMS: atom_id res chain seq x y z
N MET A 1 -1.95 16.19 -43.01
CA MET A 1 -0.79 15.94 -42.12
C MET A 1 -0.76 14.48 -41.72
N LYS A 2 0.29 13.69 -42.08
CA LYS A 2 0.44 12.30 -41.56
C LYS A 2 0.67 12.33 -40.07
N LYS A 3 -0.24 11.74 -39.27
CA LYS A 3 -0.04 11.56 -37.82
C LYS A 3 1.26 10.79 -37.59
N LYS A 4 2.24 11.42 -36.93
CA LYS A 4 3.50 10.76 -36.57
C LYS A 4 3.18 9.68 -35.53
N ILE A 5 3.21 8.41 -35.93
CA ILE A 5 2.99 7.28 -35.03
C ILE A 5 4.22 7.16 -34.14
N ILE A 6 4.04 7.32 -32.81
CA ILE A 6 5.12 7.15 -31.82
C ILE A 6 5.17 5.70 -31.36
N THR A 7 6.38 5.19 -31.10
CA THR A 7 6.59 3.86 -30.52
C THR A 7 6.15 3.81 -29.05
N LYS A 8 5.83 2.63 -28.54
CA LYS A 8 5.55 2.41 -27.11
C LYS A 8 6.65 2.99 -26.21
N LYS A 9 7.92 2.84 -26.60
CA LYS A 9 9.08 3.39 -25.85
C LYS A 9 9.02 4.91 -25.75
N GLN A 10 8.77 5.59 -26.87
CA GLN A 10 8.62 7.05 -26.91
C GLN A 10 7.43 7.53 -26.10
N PHE A 11 6.28 6.85 -26.20
CA PHE A 11 5.10 7.15 -25.40
C PHE A 11 5.38 7.06 -23.89
N LEU A 12 6.03 5.98 -23.45
CA LEU A 12 6.38 5.80 -22.03
C LEU A 12 7.39 6.85 -21.54
N GLN A 13 8.34 7.27 -22.39
CA GLN A 13 9.27 8.35 -22.05
C GLN A 13 8.56 9.70 -21.88
N LEU A 14 7.64 10.02 -22.78
CA LEU A 14 6.81 11.23 -22.67
C LEU A 14 6.01 11.23 -21.36
N ASN A 15 5.35 10.11 -21.03
CA ASN A 15 4.57 9.98 -19.79
C ASN A 15 5.44 10.16 -18.55
N LEU A 16 6.64 9.56 -18.52
CA LEU A 16 7.56 9.73 -17.39
C LEU A 16 8.04 11.18 -17.24
N SER A 17 8.27 11.87 -18.35
CA SER A 17 8.63 13.29 -18.33
C SER A 17 7.46 14.14 -17.82
N SER A 18 6.26 13.95 -18.37
CA SER A 18 5.04 14.65 -17.94
C SER A 18 4.75 14.43 -16.46
N ALA A 19 4.90 13.19 -15.96
CA ALA A 19 4.71 12.87 -14.54
C ALA A 19 5.71 13.64 -13.63
N LYS A 20 6.97 13.78 -14.07
CA LYS A 20 7.96 14.59 -13.33
C LYS A 20 7.58 16.07 -13.27
N PHE A 21 7.05 16.63 -14.35
CA PHE A 21 6.56 18.02 -14.36
C PHE A 21 5.33 18.17 -13.47
N MET A 22 4.36 17.26 -13.58
CA MET A 22 3.16 17.24 -12.74
C MET A 22 3.53 17.19 -11.25
N ALA A 23 4.47 16.34 -10.85
CA ALA A 23 4.90 16.19 -9.45
C ALA A 23 5.56 17.47 -8.87
N LYS A 24 6.08 18.37 -9.72
CA LYS A 24 6.64 19.67 -9.33
C LYS A 24 5.58 20.77 -9.22
N ASN A 25 4.36 20.51 -9.69
CA ASN A 25 3.28 21.49 -9.64
C ASN A 25 2.63 21.52 -8.25
N HIS A 26 3.12 22.38 -7.38
CA HIS A 26 2.62 22.51 -6.00
C HIS A 26 1.15 22.96 -5.94
N ALA A 27 0.70 23.82 -6.87
CA ALA A 27 -0.69 24.26 -6.92
C ALA A 27 -1.64 23.09 -7.25
N LEU A 28 -1.26 22.25 -8.21
CA LEU A 28 -2.02 21.04 -8.56
C LEU A 28 -2.06 20.04 -7.39
N LYS A 29 -0.93 19.86 -6.71
CA LYS A 29 -0.85 18.99 -5.52
C LYS A 29 -1.74 19.50 -4.38
N LYS A 30 -1.77 20.81 -4.13
CA LYS A 30 -2.66 21.41 -3.14
C LYS A 30 -4.14 21.14 -3.48
N LYS A 31 -4.53 21.33 -4.74
CA LYS A 31 -5.89 21.03 -5.20
C LYS A 31 -6.26 19.55 -4.99
N SER A 32 -5.32 18.62 -5.19
CA SER A 32 -5.59 17.19 -4.94
C SER A 32 -5.86 16.90 -3.46
N TYR A 33 -5.14 17.53 -2.55
CA TYR A 33 -5.40 17.40 -1.10
C TYR A 33 -6.77 17.98 -0.71
N GLU A 34 -7.11 19.14 -1.25
CA GLU A 34 -8.41 19.78 -1.03
C GLU A 34 -9.56 18.91 -1.54
N LEU A 35 -9.39 18.30 -2.72
CA LEU A 35 -10.37 17.38 -3.28
C LEU A 35 -10.53 16.13 -2.41
N ILE A 36 -9.46 15.48 -2.02
CA ILE A 36 -9.50 14.29 -1.15
C ILE A 36 -10.18 14.63 0.17
N LYS A 37 -9.81 15.77 0.79
CA LYS A 37 -10.44 16.27 2.04
C LYS A 37 -11.95 16.48 1.88
N ALA A 38 -12.38 17.11 0.79
CA ALA A 38 -13.80 17.34 0.54
C ALA A 38 -14.55 16.03 0.30
N ALA A 39 -13.96 15.12 -0.49
CA ALA A 39 -14.55 13.83 -0.83
C ALA A 39 -14.60 12.85 0.36
N ASP A 40 -13.73 12.99 1.36
CA ASP A 40 -13.71 12.14 2.56
C ASP A 40 -15.00 12.26 3.39
N ASN A 41 -15.70 13.42 3.36
CA ASN A 41 -17.00 13.59 3.99
C ASN A 41 -18.06 12.61 3.43
N TYR A 42 -17.88 12.15 2.20
CA TYR A 42 -18.75 11.20 1.51
C TYR A 42 -18.20 9.76 1.56
N ARG A 43 -17.15 9.49 2.35
CA ARG A 43 -16.46 8.21 2.40
C ARG A 43 -15.98 7.73 1.03
N TRP A 44 -15.59 8.64 0.15
CA TRP A 44 -15.22 8.34 -1.23
C TRP A 44 -14.10 7.29 -1.33
N ILE A 45 -13.11 7.34 -0.45
CA ILE A 45 -12.02 6.36 -0.37
C ILE A 45 -12.53 4.94 -0.11
N HIS A 46 -13.69 4.80 0.53
CA HIS A 46 -14.27 3.51 0.92
C HIS A 46 -15.26 2.95 -0.10
N GLN A 47 -15.43 3.58 -1.25
CA GLN A 47 -16.44 3.17 -2.24
C GLN A 47 -15.93 2.19 -3.30
N ALA A 48 -14.61 1.97 -3.38
CA ALA A 48 -14.04 0.99 -4.29
C ALA A 48 -14.30 -0.44 -3.77
N SER A 49 -14.45 -1.39 -4.71
CA SER A 49 -14.58 -2.81 -4.38
C SER A 49 -13.85 -3.68 -5.39
N TRP A 50 -13.44 -4.87 -4.95
CA TRP A 50 -12.91 -5.90 -5.81
C TRP A 50 -13.72 -7.18 -5.63
N MET A 51 -14.36 -7.65 -6.71
CA MET A 51 -15.20 -8.85 -6.70
C MET A 51 -16.30 -8.84 -5.61
N GLY A 52 -16.86 -7.65 -5.36
CA GLY A 52 -17.91 -7.43 -4.36
C GLY A 52 -17.41 -7.13 -2.94
N GLU A 53 -16.12 -7.29 -2.65
CA GLU A 53 -15.56 -6.95 -1.34
C GLU A 53 -14.96 -5.53 -1.34
N PRO A 54 -15.25 -4.68 -0.33
CA PRO A 54 -14.75 -3.31 -0.27
C PRO A 54 -13.21 -3.25 -0.20
N ILE A 55 -12.64 -2.30 -0.94
CA ILE A 55 -11.23 -1.88 -0.82
C ILE A 55 -11.22 -0.46 -0.26
N LEU A 56 -10.54 -0.27 0.89
CA LEU A 56 -10.46 1.04 1.54
C LEU A 56 -9.29 1.86 1.01
N ASN A 57 -9.20 1.99 -0.32
CA ASN A 57 -8.10 2.67 -1.00
C ASN A 57 -8.61 3.46 -2.20
N ILE A 58 -7.92 4.56 -2.54
CA ILE A 58 -8.17 5.28 -3.79
C ILE A 58 -7.76 4.38 -4.96
N VAL A 59 -8.58 4.34 -6.01
CA VAL A 59 -8.35 3.50 -7.20
C VAL A 59 -6.95 3.73 -7.81
N GLN A 60 -6.44 4.96 -7.78
CA GLN A 60 -5.10 5.26 -8.28
C GLN A 60 -4.00 4.56 -7.47
N ASP A 61 -4.15 4.44 -6.15
CA ASP A 61 -3.22 3.69 -5.29
C ASP A 61 -3.31 2.18 -5.56
N VAL A 62 -4.51 1.65 -5.77
CA VAL A 62 -4.71 0.24 -6.15
C VAL A 62 -3.95 -0.09 -7.43
N PHE A 63 -4.04 0.76 -8.47
CA PHE A 63 -3.29 0.58 -9.71
C PHE A 63 -1.78 0.79 -9.54
N ALA A 64 -1.34 1.70 -8.68
CA ALA A 64 0.08 1.88 -8.37
C ALA A 64 0.67 0.62 -7.70
N ILE A 65 -0.07 0.03 -6.75
CA ILE A 65 0.32 -1.22 -6.11
C ILE A 65 0.36 -2.38 -7.12
N GLN A 66 -0.64 -2.47 -8.02
CA GLN A 66 -0.63 -3.46 -9.11
C GLN A 66 0.63 -3.34 -9.98
N GLU A 67 1.00 -2.12 -10.36
CA GLU A 67 2.20 -1.88 -11.17
C GLU A 67 3.48 -2.32 -10.43
N ILE A 68 3.57 -2.02 -9.13
CA ILE A 68 4.67 -2.45 -8.27
C ILE A 68 4.73 -3.98 -8.20
N ILE A 69 3.61 -4.66 -7.99
CA ILE A 69 3.53 -6.13 -7.94
C ILE A 69 4.01 -6.73 -9.27
N TYR A 70 3.54 -6.18 -10.39
CA TYR A 70 3.95 -6.64 -11.72
C TYR A 70 5.45 -6.47 -11.98
N GLN A 71 6.03 -5.34 -11.55
CA GLN A 71 7.45 -5.04 -11.74
C GLN A 71 8.37 -5.82 -10.81
N SER A 72 8.02 -5.93 -9.52
CA SER A 72 8.87 -6.56 -8.50
C SER A 72 8.69 -8.08 -8.42
N LYS A 73 7.56 -8.61 -8.90
CA LYS A 73 7.20 -10.04 -8.92
C LYS A 73 7.47 -10.72 -7.57
N PRO A 74 6.81 -10.28 -6.49
CA PRO A 74 7.03 -10.86 -5.17
C PRO A 74 6.56 -12.31 -5.12
N ASP A 75 7.24 -13.17 -4.36
CA ASP A 75 6.75 -14.50 -4.00
C ASP A 75 5.63 -14.40 -2.95
N TYR A 76 5.76 -13.43 -2.04
CA TYR A 76 4.83 -13.20 -0.94
C TYR A 76 4.46 -11.73 -0.85
N ILE A 77 3.18 -11.48 -0.59
CA ILE A 77 2.67 -10.18 -0.18
C ILE A 77 2.21 -10.33 1.26
N VAL A 78 2.68 -9.46 2.14
CA VAL A 78 2.25 -9.39 3.55
C VAL A 78 1.50 -8.08 3.72
N GLU A 79 0.21 -8.17 4.02
CA GLU A 79 -0.66 -7.03 4.29
C GLU A 79 -0.97 -6.97 5.78
N ILE A 80 -0.72 -5.83 6.37
CA ILE A 80 -1.02 -5.53 7.76
C ILE A 80 -2.22 -4.59 7.79
N GLY A 81 -3.33 -5.06 8.38
CA GLY A 81 -4.65 -4.45 8.26
C GLY A 81 -5.44 -5.08 7.12
N VAL A 82 -6.44 -5.90 7.46
CA VAL A 82 -7.23 -6.68 6.49
C VAL A 82 -8.58 -6.01 6.19
N ALA A 83 -9.11 -5.30 7.18
CA ALA A 83 -10.41 -4.63 7.10
C ALA A 83 -11.52 -5.53 6.49
N TRP A 84 -12.03 -5.20 5.30
CA TRP A 84 -13.09 -5.93 4.60
C TRP A 84 -12.58 -7.03 3.66
N GLY A 85 -11.26 -7.13 3.44
CA GLY A 85 -10.62 -8.19 2.68
C GLY A 85 -10.61 -8.03 1.15
N GLY A 86 -11.15 -6.94 0.61
CA GLY A 86 -11.14 -6.71 -0.84
C GLY A 86 -9.72 -6.58 -1.40
N SER A 87 -8.81 -5.95 -0.67
CA SER A 87 -7.38 -5.85 -1.01
C SER A 87 -6.69 -7.21 -1.02
N LEU A 88 -6.99 -8.09 -0.06
CA LEU A 88 -6.46 -9.46 -0.05
C LEU A 88 -6.86 -10.25 -1.30
N LEU A 89 -8.14 -10.16 -1.71
CA LEU A 89 -8.61 -10.81 -2.94
C LEU A 89 -7.92 -10.23 -4.16
N PHE A 90 -7.79 -8.91 -4.23
CA PHE A 90 -7.08 -8.23 -5.31
C PHE A 90 -5.62 -8.71 -5.40
N TYR A 91 -4.88 -8.72 -4.29
CA TYR A 91 -3.50 -9.19 -4.27
C TYR A 91 -3.39 -10.70 -4.56
N SER A 92 -4.37 -11.50 -4.12
CA SER A 92 -4.43 -12.94 -4.43
C SER A 92 -4.58 -13.19 -5.93
N ASN A 93 -5.40 -12.41 -6.62
CA ASN A 93 -5.53 -12.52 -8.07
C ASN A 93 -4.23 -12.09 -8.77
N LEU A 94 -3.62 -11.00 -8.35
CA LEU A 94 -2.36 -10.52 -8.94
C LEU A 94 -1.20 -11.49 -8.69
N ILE A 95 -1.08 -12.04 -7.48
CA ILE A 95 0.01 -12.98 -7.17
C ILE A 95 -0.11 -14.26 -7.98
N ASN A 96 -1.35 -14.70 -8.29
CA ASN A 96 -1.60 -15.80 -9.22
C ASN A 96 -1.10 -15.49 -10.64
N LEU A 97 -1.42 -14.28 -11.17
CA LEU A 97 -1.02 -13.85 -12.51
C LEU A 97 0.50 -13.78 -12.68
N ILE A 98 1.22 -13.38 -11.64
CA ILE A 98 2.69 -13.32 -11.66
C ILE A 98 3.38 -14.61 -11.23
N LYS A 99 2.62 -15.69 -10.95
CA LYS A 99 3.10 -17.00 -10.47
C LYS A 99 3.84 -16.89 -9.11
N GLY A 100 3.42 -15.97 -8.25
CA GLY A 100 3.87 -15.89 -6.86
C GLY A 100 3.22 -16.97 -5.98
N LYS A 101 3.44 -16.92 -4.67
CA LYS A 101 3.09 -18.03 -3.76
C LYS A 101 1.86 -17.73 -2.90
N LYS A 102 1.95 -16.72 -2.02
CA LYS A 102 0.91 -16.43 -1.01
C LYS A 102 0.74 -14.94 -0.76
N VAL A 103 -0.48 -14.59 -0.37
CA VAL A 103 -0.82 -13.32 0.31
C VAL A 103 -1.11 -13.65 1.76
N ILE A 104 -0.46 -12.95 2.68
CA ILE A 104 -0.61 -13.14 4.13
C ILE A 104 -1.24 -11.87 4.68
N GLY A 105 -2.51 -11.95 5.08
CA GLY A 105 -3.22 -10.85 5.74
C GLY A 105 -3.14 -11.00 7.26
N ILE A 106 -2.81 -9.90 7.94
CA ILE A 106 -2.67 -9.85 9.39
C ILE A 106 -3.59 -8.77 9.92
N ASP A 107 -4.38 -9.10 10.92
CA ASP A 107 -5.20 -8.14 11.66
C ASP A 107 -5.32 -8.57 13.11
N ILE A 108 -5.53 -7.61 14.01
CA ILE A 108 -5.74 -7.88 15.44
C ILE A 108 -7.04 -8.64 15.68
N PHE A 109 -8.02 -8.44 14.80
CA PHE A 109 -9.31 -9.11 14.84
C PHE A 109 -9.81 -9.40 13.41
N ILE A 110 -10.12 -10.66 13.12
CA ILE A 110 -10.64 -11.10 11.82
C ILE A 110 -12.00 -11.77 12.02
N PRO A 111 -13.11 -11.09 11.72
CA PRO A 111 -14.45 -11.62 11.90
C PRO A 111 -14.67 -12.96 11.16
N ASN A 112 -15.42 -13.87 11.76
CA ASN A 112 -15.74 -15.15 11.12
C ASN A 112 -16.52 -14.98 9.81
N ASP A 113 -17.37 -13.97 9.72
CA ASP A 113 -18.06 -13.62 8.48
C ASP A 113 -17.07 -13.23 7.37
N LEU A 114 -16.08 -12.42 7.68
CA LEU A 114 -15.01 -12.08 6.72
C LEU A 114 -14.29 -13.36 6.25
N LYS A 115 -13.89 -14.24 7.18
CA LYS A 115 -13.25 -15.51 6.83
C LYS A 115 -14.13 -16.34 5.88
N LYS A 116 -15.45 -16.46 6.17
CA LYS A 116 -16.41 -17.17 5.31
C LYS A 116 -16.50 -16.54 3.92
N ARG A 117 -16.62 -15.20 3.82
CA ARG A 117 -16.74 -14.50 2.53
C ARG A 117 -15.47 -14.65 1.70
N ILE A 118 -14.30 -14.43 2.27
CA ILE A 118 -13.00 -14.56 1.57
C ILE A 118 -12.78 -15.98 1.07
N PHE A 119 -13.08 -17.01 1.87
CA PHE A 119 -12.83 -18.40 1.50
C PHE A 119 -13.99 -19.10 0.75
N LYS A 120 -15.10 -18.40 0.50
CA LYS A 120 -16.21 -18.90 -0.30
C LYS A 120 -15.76 -19.25 -1.72
N ASP A 121 -14.98 -18.39 -2.35
CA ASP A 121 -14.39 -18.67 -3.65
C ASP A 121 -12.97 -19.25 -3.48
N LYS A 122 -12.92 -20.59 -3.49
CA LYS A 122 -11.68 -21.36 -3.34
C LYS A 122 -10.64 -21.06 -4.42
N LYS A 123 -11.05 -20.64 -5.62
CA LYS A 123 -10.14 -20.32 -6.73
C LYS A 123 -9.37 -19.04 -6.44
N ASN A 124 -10.08 -18.00 -6.01
CA ASN A 124 -9.49 -16.67 -5.76
C ASN A 124 -8.79 -16.58 -4.40
N SER A 125 -9.18 -17.43 -3.43
CA SER A 125 -8.61 -17.40 -2.07
C SER A 125 -7.54 -18.47 -1.79
N LYS A 126 -7.26 -19.38 -2.71
CA LYS A 126 -6.29 -20.49 -2.51
C LYS A 126 -4.89 -20.05 -2.04
N ASN A 127 -4.52 -18.82 -2.34
CA ASN A 127 -3.22 -18.27 -1.99
C ASN A 127 -3.27 -17.34 -0.77
N ILE A 128 -4.43 -17.17 -0.13
CA ILE A 128 -4.60 -16.33 1.06
C ILE A 128 -4.32 -17.12 2.32
N VAL A 129 -3.59 -16.50 3.23
CA VAL A 129 -3.41 -16.94 4.63
C VAL A 129 -3.82 -15.78 5.52
N LEU A 130 -4.71 -16.03 6.47
CA LEU A 130 -5.14 -15.05 7.46
C LEU A 130 -4.50 -15.36 8.81
N LEU A 131 -3.93 -14.36 9.44
CA LEU A 131 -3.36 -14.41 10.78
C LEU A 131 -4.05 -13.37 11.66
N GLU A 132 -4.85 -13.82 12.61
CA GLU A 132 -5.38 -12.96 13.68
C GLU A 132 -4.31 -12.81 14.74
N ALA A 133 -3.66 -11.64 14.78
CA ALA A 133 -2.49 -11.40 15.62
C ALA A 133 -2.14 -9.91 15.71
N ASP A 134 -1.46 -9.52 16.79
CA ASP A 134 -0.85 -8.19 16.93
C ASP A 134 0.33 -8.03 15.96
N SER A 135 0.20 -7.08 15.03
CA SER A 135 1.22 -6.79 14.03
C SER A 135 2.53 -6.26 14.62
N THR A 136 2.46 -5.64 15.80
CA THR A 136 3.64 -5.06 16.48
C THR A 136 4.42 -6.07 17.30
N SER A 137 4.01 -7.34 17.34
CA SER A 137 4.67 -8.37 18.14
C SER A 137 5.76 -9.11 17.36
N GLU A 138 6.87 -9.41 18.04
CA GLU A 138 7.95 -10.24 17.50
C GLU A 138 7.49 -11.67 17.19
N GLU A 139 6.49 -12.17 17.91
CA GLU A 139 5.93 -13.50 17.66
C GLU A 139 5.24 -13.55 16.29
N THR A 140 4.45 -12.51 15.94
CA THR A 140 3.82 -12.39 14.63
C THR A 140 4.87 -12.34 13.52
N LEU A 141 5.95 -11.57 13.70
CA LEU A 141 7.06 -11.54 12.76
C LEU A 141 7.71 -12.92 12.58
N LYS A 142 7.91 -13.68 13.67
CA LYS A 142 8.45 -15.05 13.62
C LYS A 142 7.52 -15.99 12.83
N LYS A 143 6.20 -15.91 13.04
CA LYS A 143 5.21 -16.69 12.27
C LYS A 143 5.30 -16.37 10.76
N ILE A 144 5.40 -15.09 10.39
CA ILE A 144 5.54 -14.66 8.99
C ILE A 144 6.85 -15.19 8.39
N LYS A 145 7.97 -15.06 9.10
CA LYS A 145 9.27 -15.62 8.64
C LYS A 145 9.19 -17.11 8.37
N LYS A 146 8.45 -17.88 9.20
CA LYS A 146 8.20 -19.32 9.00
C LYS A 146 7.35 -19.57 7.75
N LEU A 147 6.26 -18.83 7.57
CA LEU A 147 5.35 -18.96 6.41
C LEU A 147 6.04 -18.60 5.10
N THR A 148 6.88 -17.59 5.09
CA THR A 148 7.57 -17.11 3.88
C THR A 148 8.83 -17.93 3.55
N LYS A 149 9.17 -18.92 4.38
CA LYS A 149 10.33 -19.82 4.17
C LYS A 149 11.62 -19.07 3.83
N LYS A 150 11.84 -17.90 4.44
CA LYS A 150 12.98 -17.01 4.19
C LYS A 150 13.11 -16.56 2.73
N SER A 151 12.02 -16.46 1.99
CA SER A 151 12.02 -15.89 0.63
C SER A 151 12.71 -14.53 0.61
N LYS A 152 13.43 -14.25 -0.48
CA LYS A 152 14.03 -12.92 -0.74
C LYS A 152 13.10 -11.97 -1.48
N LYS A 153 11.93 -12.46 -1.93
CA LYS A 153 10.96 -11.68 -2.72
C LYS A 153 9.67 -11.47 -1.92
N ILE A 154 9.75 -10.63 -0.90
CA ILE A 154 8.62 -10.29 -0.04
C ILE A 154 8.32 -8.81 -0.21
N MET A 155 7.06 -8.50 -0.50
CA MET A 155 6.48 -7.16 -0.47
C MET A 155 5.65 -7.04 0.80
N VAL A 156 5.72 -5.89 1.46
CA VAL A 156 4.94 -5.60 2.68
C VAL A 156 4.10 -4.35 2.45
N ILE A 157 2.86 -4.38 2.94
CA ILE A 157 1.91 -3.25 2.91
C ILE A 157 1.44 -3.03 4.35
N LEU A 158 1.65 -1.81 4.87
CA LEU A 158 1.26 -1.39 6.21
C LEU A 158 0.04 -0.49 6.10
N ASP A 159 -1.11 -1.00 6.52
CA ASP A 159 -2.42 -0.34 6.42
C ASP A 159 -3.32 -0.66 7.62
N SER A 160 -2.75 -0.64 8.83
CA SER A 160 -3.43 -1.03 10.08
C SER A 160 -3.84 0.18 10.90
N HIS A 161 -3.13 0.44 11.99
CA HIS A 161 -3.36 1.54 12.90
C HIS A 161 -2.42 2.71 12.58
N HIS A 162 -2.97 3.89 12.33
CA HIS A 162 -2.24 4.99 11.70
C HIS A 162 -1.55 5.97 12.67
N THR A 163 -1.33 5.62 13.95
CA THR A 163 -0.52 6.44 14.85
C THR A 163 0.97 6.27 14.55
N GLU A 164 1.75 7.33 14.78
CA GLU A 164 3.19 7.35 14.52
C GLU A 164 3.93 6.18 15.19
N ASP A 165 3.70 5.96 16.47
CA ASP A 165 4.43 4.95 17.23
C ASP A 165 4.11 3.53 16.76
N HIS A 166 2.83 3.25 16.43
CA HIS A 166 2.43 1.96 15.90
C HIS A 166 3.07 1.68 14.54
N VAL A 167 2.93 2.63 13.62
CA VAL A 167 3.50 2.50 12.26
C VAL A 167 5.03 2.44 12.30
N LEU A 168 5.68 3.18 13.20
CA LEU A 168 7.13 3.12 13.35
C LEU A 168 7.61 1.74 13.84
N LYS A 169 6.88 1.11 14.77
CA LYS A 169 7.15 -0.28 15.18
C LYS A 169 7.02 -1.23 14.00
N GLU A 170 5.92 -1.15 13.25
CA GLU A 170 5.71 -1.97 12.05
C GLU A 170 6.82 -1.75 11.01
N LEU A 171 7.16 -0.50 10.69
CA LEU A 171 8.25 -0.17 9.76
C LEU A 171 9.57 -0.83 10.18
N ASN A 172 9.92 -0.77 11.46
CA ASN A 172 11.14 -1.38 11.98
C ASN A 172 11.11 -2.92 11.90
N LEU A 173 10.01 -3.55 12.29
CA LEU A 173 9.85 -5.00 12.25
C LEU A 173 9.84 -5.53 10.81
N TYR A 174 8.95 -5.02 9.99
CA TYR A 174 8.68 -5.59 8.67
C TYR A 174 9.66 -5.17 7.59
N SER A 175 10.39 -4.05 7.76
CA SER A 175 11.50 -3.70 6.88
C SER A 175 12.56 -4.81 6.79
N THR A 176 12.70 -5.63 7.84
CA THR A 176 13.64 -6.76 7.89
C THR A 176 13.32 -7.86 6.89
N LEU A 177 12.06 -8.00 6.49
CA LEU A 177 11.58 -8.97 5.49
C LEU A 177 11.88 -8.53 4.06
N VAL A 178 11.91 -7.21 3.82
CA VAL A 178 11.99 -6.65 2.47
C VAL A 178 13.45 -6.55 2.04
N LYS A 179 13.81 -7.29 1.00
CA LYS A 179 15.17 -7.30 0.42
C LYS A 179 15.25 -6.40 -0.79
N LYS A 180 16.48 -6.09 -1.22
CA LYS A 180 16.78 -5.22 -2.37
C LYS A 180 15.88 -5.50 -3.57
N GLY A 181 15.32 -4.43 -4.14
CA GLY A 181 14.43 -4.48 -5.28
C GLY A 181 12.94 -4.68 -4.96
N ASN A 182 12.62 -5.11 -3.72
CA ASN A 182 11.24 -5.25 -3.25
C ASN A 182 10.73 -3.99 -2.55
N TYR A 183 9.46 -3.98 -2.17
CA TYR A 183 8.78 -2.79 -1.65
C TYR A 183 8.22 -3.00 -0.24
N LEU A 184 8.29 -1.92 0.52
CA LEU A 184 7.56 -1.69 1.76
C LEU A 184 6.64 -0.49 1.50
N ILE A 185 5.33 -0.71 1.51
CA ILE A 185 4.34 0.35 1.30
C ILE A 185 3.77 0.76 2.64
N CYS A 186 3.78 2.05 2.92
CA CYS A 186 3.20 2.65 4.11
C CYS A 186 1.99 3.48 3.68
N CYS A 187 0.80 3.01 4.02
CA CYS A 187 -0.46 3.63 3.64
C CYS A 187 -0.81 4.84 4.51
N ASP A 188 -1.81 5.58 4.08
CA ASP A 188 -2.47 6.70 4.78
C ASP A 188 -1.55 7.85 5.27
N THR A 189 -0.44 8.06 4.56
CA THR A 189 0.44 9.21 4.80
C THR A 189 -0.24 10.55 4.52
N ILE A 190 -1.37 10.56 3.78
CA ILE A 190 -2.20 11.72 3.50
C ILE A 190 -2.71 12.41 4.77
N ILE A 191 -2.85 11.67 5.89
CA ILE A 191 -3.28 12.19 7.20
C ILE A 191 -2.43 13.38 7.65
N ASN A 192 -1.17 13.45 7.21
CA ASN A 192 -0.28 14.57 7.50
C ASN A 192 -0.73 15.90 6.86
N TYR A 193 -1.53 15.84 5.80
CA TYR A 193 -1.86 16.98 4.94
C TYR A 193 -3.33 17.39 5.01
N ILE A 194 -4.20 16.50 5.48
CA ILE A 194 -5.63 16.76 5.61
C ILE A 194 -6.07 16.59 7.06
N PRO A 195 -6.85 17.54 7.60
CA PRO A 195 -7.42 17.38 8.93
C PRO A 195 -8.45 16.26 8.92
N GLN A 196 -8.60 15.61 10.06
CA GLN A 196 -9.64 14.58 10.22
C GLN A 196 -11.04 15.18 10.18
N PRO A 197 -12.03 14.44 9.66
CA PRO A 197 -13.42 14.80 9.78
C PRO A 197 -13.87 14.85 11.24
N LYS A 198 -14.53 15.93 11.66
CA LYS A 198 -15.02 16.11 13.04
C LYS A 198 -15.97 15.02 13.50
N ASN A 199 -16.71 14.42 12.56
CA ASN A 199 -17.70 13.36 12.81
C ASN A 199 -17.08 11.96 12.90
N ARG A 200 -15.76 11.81 12.71
CA ARG A 200 -15.03 10.54 12.81
C ARG A 200 -13.71 10.72 13.57
N PRO A 201 -13.75 10.96 14.88
CA PRO A 201 -12.54 11.12 15.68
C PRO A 201 -11.68 9.86 15.61
N ARG A 202 -10.37 10.05 15.49
CA ARG A 202 -9.37 8.98 15.38
C ARG A 202 -8.20 9.26 16.35
N PRO A 203 -7.45 8.23 16.79
CA PRO A 203 -6.29 8.44 17.66
C PRO A 203 -5.08 9.05 16.96
N TRP A 204 -5.10 9.17 15.62
CA TRP A 204 -4.06 9.81 14.82
C TRP A 204 -4.43 11.24 14.42
N SER A 205 -3.46 12.03 14.02
CA SER A 205 -3.63 13.45 13.65
C SER A 205 -2.58 13.88 12.63
N SER A 206 -2.60 15.15 12.21
CA SER A 206 -1.57 15.71 11.31
C SER A 206 -0.14 15.69 11.90
N THR A 207 0.01 15.53 13.22
CA THR A 207 1.30 15.44 13.92
C THR A 207 1.62 14.06 14.47
N ASN A 208 0.68 13.10 14.37
CA ASN A 208 0.80 11.72 14.84
C ASN A 208 0.21 10.78 13.80
N ASN A 209 1.00 10.36 12.80
CA ASN A 209 0.50 9.66 11.64
C ASN A 209 1.60 8.88 10.89
N PRO A 210 1.26 8.10 9.84
CA PRO A 210 2.24 7.32 9.08
C PRO A 210 3.37 8.16 8.44
N ALA A 211 3.10 9.40 8.01
CA ALA A 211 4.15 10.24 7.41
C ALA A 211 5.15 10.71 8.47
N THR A 212 4.71 10.98 9.70
CA THR A 212 5.62 11.32 10.81
C THR A 212 6.44 10.12 11.23
N ALA A 213 5.86 8.90 11.20
CA ALA A 213 6.58 7.64 11.40
C ALA A 213 7.66 7.42 10.33
N LEU A 214 7.33 7.63 9.05
CA LEU A 214 8.29 7.55 7.94
C LEU A 214 9.44 8.54 8.12
N LYS A 215 9.18 9.77 8.57
CA LYS A 215 10.21 10.77 8.85
C LYS A 215 11.21 10.27 9.91
N LYS A 216 10.73 9.63 10.98
CA LYS A 216 11.58 9.01 12.01
C LYS A 216 12.32 7.78 11.44
N PHE A 217 11.63 6.91 10.71
CA PHE A 217 12.21 5.72 10.10
C PHE A 217 13.38 6.05 9.16
N PHE A 218 13.26 7.04 8.30
CA PHE A 218 14.33 7.46 7.38
C PHE A 218 15.56 8.07 8.06
N LYS A 219 15.46 8.52 9.32
CA LYS A 219 16.64 8.99 10.07
C LYS A 219 17.61 7.84 10.36
N ILE A 220 17.08 6.66 10.65
CA ILE A 220 17.84 5.48 11.06
C ILE A 220 18.00 4.42 9.97
N ASN A 221 17.04 4.28 9.07
CA ASN A 221 17.07 3.28 8.02
C ASN A 221 17.38 3.88 6.66
N LYS A 222 18.58 3.62 6.16
CA LYS A 222 19.07 4.11 4.86
C LYS A 222 18.93 3.09 3.72
N ARG A 223 18.27 1.95 3.98
CA ARG A 223 18.07 0.90 2.98
C ARG A 223 16.97 1.21 1.98
N PHE A 224 16.04 2.07 2.35
CA PHE A 224 14.86 2.38 1.55
C PHE A 224 14.93 3.78 0.95
N VAL A 225 14.35 3.89 -0.24
CA VAL A 225 14.14 5.17 -0.93
C VAL A 225 12.69 5.24 -1.40
N ILE A 226 12.12 6.45 -1.46
CA ILE A 226 10.81 6.65 -2.08
C ILE A 226 10.95 6.42 -3.59
N ASP A 227 10.12 5.52 -4.17
CA ASP A 227 10.14 5.30 -5.62
C ASP A 227 9.50 6.47 -6.37
N LYS A 228 10.35 7.37 -6.85
CA LYS A 228 9.92 8.55 -7.59
C LYS A 228 9.24 8.24 -8.92
N LYS A 229 9.44 7.04 -9.50
CA LYS A 229 8.73 6.65 -10.73
C LYS A 229 7.25 6.37 -10.47
N ILE A 230 6.93 5.81 -9.31
CA ILE A 230 5.56 5.63 -8.85
C ILE A 230 5.00 6.95 -8.33
N GLU A 231 5.68 7.57 -7.38
CA GLU A 231 5.25 8.79 -6.70
C GLU A 231 4.88 9.93 -7.65
N ASN A 232 5.69 10.18 -8.68
CA ASN A 232 5.47 11.29 -9.60
C ASN A 232 4.22 11.15 -10.47
N LYS A 233 3.65 9.96 -10.60
CA LYS A 233 2.42 9.69 -11.36
C LYS A 233 1.15 9.91 -10.56
N LEU A 234 1.27 9.99 -9.23
CA LEU A 234 0.13 10.05 -8.33
C LEU A 234 -0.35 11.49 -8.18
N LEU A 235 -1.58 11.74 -8.59
CA LEU A 235 -2.26 12.99 -8.34
C LEU A 235 -3.25 12.85 -7.17
N LEU A 236 -4.02 11.77 -7.16
CA LEU A 236 -4.92 11.41 -6.08
C LEU A 236 -4.37 10.15 -5.41
N SER A 237 -3.89 10.29 -4.18
CA SER A 237 -3.31 9.18 -3.42
C SER A 237 -3.49 9.42 -1.92
N THR A 238 -3.68 8.35 -1.16
CA THR A 238 -3.60 8.40 0.30
C THR A 238 -2.19 8.11 0.81
N ASN A 239 -1.27 7.65 -0.08
CA ASN A 239 0.01 7.07 0.30
C ASN A 239 1.22 7.89 -0.18
N PHE A 240 1.09 9.21 -0.29
CA PHE A 240 2.19 10.09 -0.74
C PHE A 240 3.45 9.91 0.11
N GLY A 241 4.57 9.58 -0.54
CA GLY A 241 5.84 9.31 0.13
C GLY A 241 5.93 7.92 0.77
N GLY A 242 4.87 7.11 0.69
CA GLY A 242 4.79 5.79 1.30
C GLY A 242 5.23 4.62 0.42
N TYR A 243 5.54 4.83 -0.85
CA TYR A 243 6.00 3.78 -1.77
C TYR A 243 7.52 3.59 -1.66
N LEU A 244 7.95 2.77 -0.70
CA LEU A 244 9.35 2.59 -0.37
C LEU A 244 9.95 1.39 -1.11
N LYS A 245 11.01 1.63 -1.89
CA LYS A 245 11.79 0.58 -2.54
C LYS A 245 13.07 0.31 -1.78
N ALA A 246 13.38 -0.95 -1.49
CA ALA A 246 14.65 -1.32 -0.90
C ALA A 246 15.76 -1.19 -1.96
N ALA A 247 16.67 -0.23 -1.74
CA ALA A 247 17.80 0.07 -2.64
C ALA A 247 19.05 -0.75 -2.31
N ARG A 248 19.17 -1.20 -1.04
CA ARG A 248 20.31 -1.95 -0.51
C ARG A 248 19.87 -3.22 0.19
#